data_8537440604c394421ca912e8f10436cb
#
_entry.id   8537440604c394421ca912e8f10436cb
#
_cell.length_a   1.000
_cell.length_b   1.000
_cell.length_c   1.000
_cell.angle_alpha   90.00
_cell.angle_beta   90.00
_cell.angle_gamma   90.00
#
_symmetry.space_group_name_H-M   'P 1'
#
loop_
_entity.id
_entity.type
_entity.pdbx_description
1 polymer ?
#
loop_
_entity_poly.entity_id
_entity_poly.type
_entity_poly.pdbx_seq_one_letter_code
_entity_poly.pdbx_strand_id
1 'polypeptide(L)'
;MKPTDVTREEMWARQNLSAADIDYSIWERDKLMLHQMSCLNQSCTFVVDVYKFRYAFASSNFVDLLGYDSHKIATLERQGDYLESRIHPDDQQQLQTLQIRLSQFIYSLPPEQRNDYSNIYSYRVRNTRQQYVRVISRLQVLEKDSTGKAWLILGSMDIAPNQKDSDQVDCTVLNLKNGQTFSPTLLTNPRIHLTHRELEILQLIQKGLLSKEI
;
A
#
# COMPACT_ATOMS: atom_id res chain seq x y z
N MET A 1 23.14 -6.41 6.07
CA MET A 1 22.28 -5.24 6.28
C MET A 1 20.90 -5.77 6.69
N LYS A 2 20.42 -5.46 7.89
CA LYS A 2 19.07 -5.87 8.31
C LYS A 2 18.04 -5.11 7.46
N PRO A 3 16.89 -5.71 7.08
CA PRO A 3 15.88 -5.04 6.24
C PRO A 3 15.28 -3.77 6.85
N THR A 4 15.59 -3.46 8.10
CA THR A 4 15.02 -2.39 8.92
C THR A 4 15.64 -1.01 8.71
N ASP A 5 16.73 -0.90 7.93
CA ASP A 5 17.47 0.37 7.80
C ASP A 5 17.20 1.12 6.50
N VAL A 6 16.29 0.63 5.65
CA VAL A 6 15.97 1.27 4.36
C VAL A 6 14.80 2.22 4.54
N THR A 7 14.98 3.49 4.22
CA THR A 7 13.89 4.48 4.19
C THR A 7 12.99 4.28 2.97
N ARG A 8 11.77 4.85 3.00
CA ARG A 8 10.87 4.86 1.84
C ARG A 8 11.50 5.57 0.65
N GLU A 9 12.18 6.66 0.88
CA GLU A 9 12.90 7.43 -0.15
C GLU A 9 14.00 6.60 -0.79
N GLU A 10 14.81 5.90 -0.02
CA GLU A 10 15.81 4.99 -0.54
C GLU A 10 15.20 3.83 -1.35
N MET A 11 14.05 3.32 -0.91
CA MET A 11 13.31 2.29 -1.63
C MET A 11 12.82 2.80 -2.98
N TRP A 12 12.26 4.00 -3.04
CA TRP A 12 11.78 4.60 -4.28
C TRP A 12 12.93 5.02 -5.19
N ALA A 13 14.01 5.56 -4.64
CA ALA A 13 15.21 5.90 -5.40
C ALA A 13 15.85 4.70 -6.10
N ARG A 14 15.72 3.49 -5.54
CA ARG A 14 16.23 2.25 -6.15
C ARG A 14 15.54 1.89 -7.47
N GLN A 15 14.38 2.46 -7.78
CA GLN A 15 13.73 2.27 -9.07
C GLN A 15 14.47 2.93 -10.23
N ASN A 16 15.32 3.94 -9.95
CA ASN A 16 16.03 4.71 -10.97
C ASN A 16 15.09 5.21 -12.08
N LEU A 17 13.98 5.85 -11.69
CA LEU A 17 13.08 6.51 -12.62
C LEU A 17 13.82 7.69 -13.28
N SER A 18 13.59 7.89 -14.57
CA SER A 18 14.18 8.98 -15.35
C SER A 18 13.10 9.91 -15.88
N ALA A 19 13.36 11.22 -15.86
CA ALA A 19 12.47 12.20 -16.46
C ALA A 19 12.17 11.93 -17.94
N ALA A 20 13.14 11.36 -18.66
CA ALA A 20 12.99 11.02 -20.09
C ALA A 20 12.00 9.88 -20.34
N ASP A 21 11.75 9.04 -19.33
CA ASP A 21 10.86 7.89 -19.41
C ASP A 21 9.44 8.17 -18.89
N ILE A 22 9.18 9.41 -18.41
CA ILE A 22 7.93 9.82 -17.79
C ILE A 22 7.18 10.80 -18.69
N ASP A 23 5.95 10.47 -19.03
CA ASP A 23 5.05 11.36 -19.78
C ASP A 23 3.98 11.98 -18.86
N TYR A 24 4.26 13.19 -18.38
CA TYR A 24 3.33 13.93 -17.52
C TYR A 24 2.00 14.31 -18.20
N SER A 25 1.87 14.22 -19.54
CA SER A 25 0.58 14.44 -20.20
C SER A 25 -0.46 13.37 -19.82
N ILE A 26 0.00 12.15 -19.57
CA ILE A 26 -0.83 11.04 -19.03
C ILE A 26 -1.39 11.46 -17.67
N TRP A 27 -0.54 12.00 -16.78
CA TRP A 27 -0.97 12.45 -15.47
C TRP A 27 -2.02 13.56 -15.52
N GLU A 28 -1.86 14.56 -16.37
CA GLU A 28 -2.82 15.66 -16.47
C GLU A 28 -4.21 15.18 -16.93
N ARG A 29 -4.25 14.20 -17.82
CA ARG A 29 -5.48 13.52 -18.23
C ARG A 29 -6.12 12.76 -17.06
N ASP A 30 -5.35 11.94 -16.38
CA ASP A 30 -5.83 11.04 -15.32
C ASP A 30 -6.27 11.82 -14.07
N LYS A 31 -5.59 12.92 -13.77
CA LYS A 31 -5.93 13.82 -12.66
C LYS A 31 -7.35 14.37 -12.76
N LEU A 32 -7.79 14.78 -13.97
CA LEU A 32 -9.15 15.26 -14.18
C LEU A 32 -10.19 14.16 -13.92
N MET A 33 -9.94 12.97 -14.43
CA MET A 33 -10.80 11.82 -14.23
C MET A 33 -10.86 11.41 -12.74
N LEU A 34 -9.73 11.37 -12.07
CA LEU A 34 -9.65 11.06 -10.63
C LEU A 34 -10.41 12.10 -9.79
N HIS A 35 -10.32 13.38 -10.14
CA HIS A 35 -11.09 14.42 -9.47
C HIS A 35 -12.60 14.19 -9.62
N GLN A 36 -13.09 13.90 -10.82
CA GLN A 36 -14.50 13.60 -11.06
C GLN A 36 -14.95 12.34 -10.30
N MET A 37 -14.15 11.27 -10.34
CA MET A 37 -14.45 10.02 -9.63
C MET A 37 -14.46 10.21 -8.12
N SER A 38 -13.56 11.03 -7.56
CA SER A 38 -13.50 11.29 -6.12
C SER A 38 -14.72 12.06 -5.60
N CYS A 39 -15.41 12.83 -6.47
CA CYS A 39 -16.68 13.46 -6.11
C CYS A 39 -17.85 12.48 -5.99
N LEU A 40 -17.75 11.32 -6.67
CA LEU A 40 -18.78 10.27 -6.61
C LEU A 40 -18.50 9.23 -5.53
N ASN A 41 -17.25 9.08 -5.15
CA ASN A 41 -16.79 8.13 -4.14
C ASN A 41 -16.49 8.87 -2.82
N GLN A 42 -16.92 8.34 -1.70
CA GLN A 42 -16.68 8.93 -0.39
C GLN A 42 -15.32 8.57 0.22
N SER A 43 -14.56 7.67 -0.41
CA SER A 43 -13.21 7.30 0.06
C SER A 43 -12.22 8.45 -0.16
N CYS A 44 -11.28 8.61 0.76
CA CYS A 44 -10.10 9.45 0.53
C CYS A 44 -9.28 8.85 -0.61
N THR A 45 -9.15 9.58 -1.71
CA THR A 45 -8.34 9.16 -2.87
C THR A 45 -7.08 10.01 -2.94
N PHE A 46 -5.94 9.39 -3.19
CA PHE A 46 -4.66 10.08 -3.37
C PHE A 46 -3.79 9.40 -4.43
N VAL A 47 -2.86 10.16 -4.99
CA VAL A 47 -1.84 9.63 -5.91
C VAL A 47 -0.47 10.06 -5.42
N VAL A 48 0.45 9.09 -5.36
CA VAL A 48 1.86 9.33 -5.08
C VAL A 48 2.64 9.34 -6.38
N ASP A 49 3.37 10.41 -6.64
CA ASP A 49 4.39 10.50 -7.68
C ASP A 49 5.72 10.01 -7.08
N VAL A 50 6.09 8.78 -7.42
CA VAL A 50 7.30 8.14 -6.90
C VAL A 50 8.57 8.82 -7.40
N TYR A 51 8.54 9.40 -8.61
CA TYR A 51 9.69 10.13 -9.16
C TYR A 51 9.96 11.45 -8.43
N LYS A 52 8.90 12.20 -8.09
CA LYS A 52 9.01 13.48 -7.38
C LYS A 52 8.95 13.35 -5.85
N PHE A 53 8.76 12.14 -5.33
CA PHE A 53 8.63 11.86 -3.89
C PHE A 53 7.55 12.71 -3.21
N ARG A 54 6.37 12.84 -3.84
CA ARG A 54 5.27 13.67 -3.33
C ARG A 54 3.91 13.08 -3.62
N TYR A 55 2.90 13.57 -2.91
CA TYR A 55 1.52 13.37 -3.31
C TYR A 55 1.16 14.28 -4.49
N ALA A 56 0.84 13.70 -5.63
CA ALA A 56 0.43 14.43 -6.83
C ALA A 56 -1.05 14.82 -6.79
N PHE A 57 -1.86 14.12 -5.99
CA PHE A 57 -3.28 14.35 -5.81
C PHE A 57 -3.73 13.91 -4.42
N ALA A 58 -4.71 14.63 -3.85
CA ALA A 58 -5.48 14.23 -2.69
C ALA A 58 -6.91 14.77 -2.83
N SER A 59 -7.92 13.91 -2.68
CA SER A 59 -9.33 14.29 -2.79
C SER A 59 -9.79 15.12 -1.59
N SER A 60 -10.85 15.92 -1.79
CA SER A 60 -11.48 16.70 -0.71
C SER A 60 -12.05 15.82 0.42
N ASN A 61 -12.33 14.56 0.14
CA ASN A 61 -12.87 13.60 1.12
C ASN A 61 -11.97 13.42 2.36
N PHE A 62 -10.67 13.75 2.27
CA PHE A 62 -9.79 13.81 3.43
C PHE A 62 -10.26 14.80 4.50
N VAL A 63 -10.92 15.89 4.09
CA VAL A 63 -11.49 16.86 5.00
C VAL A 63 -12.67 16.25 5.77
N ASP A 64 -13.55 15.56 5.08
CA ASP A 64 -14.78 15.00 5.64
C ASP A 64 -14.51 13.81 6.57
N LEU A 65 -13.63 12.91 6.16
CA LEU A 65 -13.37 11.68 6.90
C LEU A 65 -12.38 11.85 8.06
N LEU A 66 -11.30 12.60 7.84
CA LEU A 66 -10.19 12.71 8.79
C LEU A 66 -9.94 14.14 9.27
N GLY A 67 -10.61 15.14 8.65
CA GLY A 67 -10.39 16.56 8.90
C GLY A 67 -9.08 17.08 8.27
N TYR A 68 -8.47 16.37 7.35
CA TYR A 68 -7.18 16.76 6.77
C TYR A 68 -7.37 17.71 5.60
N ASP A 69 -6.53 18.73 5.55
CA ASP A 69 -6.47 19.66 4.43
C ASP A 69 -5.84 18.97 3.20
N SER A 70 -6.67 18.64 2.21
CA SER A 70 -6.25 17.96 0.99
C SER A 70 -5.24 18.77 0.17
N HIS A 71 -5.34 20.11 0.21
CA HIS A 71 -4.41 20.98 -0.47
C HIS A 71 -3.00 20.86 0.17
N LYS A 72 -2.91 20.82 1.50
CA LYS A 72 -1.64 20.61 2.18
C LYS A 72 -1.01 19.27 1.86
N ILE A 73 -1.82 18.21 1.72
CA ILE A 73 -1.30 16.88 1.31
C ILE A 73 -0.63 16.97 -0.07
N ALA A 74 -1.26 17.66 -1.03
CA ALA A 74 -0.80 17.71 -2.42
C ALA A 74 0.28 18.78 -2.71
N THR A 75 0.41 19.81 -1.87
CA THR A 75 1.31 20.95 -2.13
C THR A 75 2.60 20.93 -1.32
N LEU A 76 2.70 20.14 -0.26
CA LEU A 76 3.95 20.01 0.49
C LEU A 76 4.99 19.36 -0.41
N GLU A 77 5.84 20.21 -0.99
CA GLU A 77 7.04 19.77 -1.70
C GLU A 77 7.93 18.99 -0.73
N ARG A 78 8.36 17.83 -1.17
CA ARG A 78 9.32 16.98 -0.45
C ARG A 78 8.83 16.41 0.86
N GLN A 79 7.86 15.76 1.01
CA GLN A 79 7.72 14.89 2.18
C GLN A 79 6.32 14.32 2.20
N GLY A 80 6.22 13.05 2.03
CA GLY A 80 5.11 12.28 2.50
C GLY A 80 4.78 12.50 3.99
N ASP A 81 5.33 13.54 4.62
CA ASP A 81 5.29 13.77 6.06
C ASP A 81 3.89 14.10 6.58
N TYR A 82 3.02 14.69 5.75
CA TYR A 82 1.71 15.09 6.29
C TYR A 82 0.84 13.88 6.67
N LEU A 83 0.67 12.90 5.80
CA LEU A 83 -0.09 11.69 6.09
C LEU A 83 0.71 10.75 7.01
N GLU A 84 2.00 10.60 6.77
CA GLU A 84 2.88 9.76 7.56
C GLU A 84 2.99 10.23 9.01
N SER A 85 3.04 11.55 9.26
CA SER A 85 3.08 12.11 10.61
C SER A 85 1.78 11.88 11.41
N ARG A 86 0.72 11.45 10.72
CA ARG A 86 -0.57 11.10 11.35
C ARG A 86 -0.68 9.62 11.72
N ILE A 87 0.19 8.77 11.16
CA ILE A 87 0.21 7.34 11.49
C ILE A 87 0.62 7.17 12.95
N HIS A 88 -0.02 6.21 13.63
CA HIS A 88 0.35 5.89 15.01
C HIS A 88 1.84 5.47 15.07
N PRO A 89 2.62 5.95 16.06
CA PRO A 89 4.06 5.66 16.13
C PRO A 89 4.40 4.16 16.06
N ASP A 90 3.65 3.32 16.76
CA ASP A 90 3.88 1.86 16.77
C ASP A 90 3.58 1.22 15.40
N ASP A 91 2.68 1.82 14.61
CA ASP A 91 2.30 1.32 13.30
C ASP A 91 3.28 1.77 12.20
N GLN A 92 3.98 2.88 12.39
CA GLN A 92 4.88 3.46 11.36
C GLN A 92 5.96 2.48 10.90
N GLN A 93 6.68 1.88 11.85
CA GLN A 93 7.77 0.95 11.52
C GLN A 93 7.25 -0.33 10.88
N GLN A 94 6.12 -0.85 11.37
CA GLN A 94 5.48 -2.04 10.81
C GLN A 94 5.04 -1.78 9.37
N LEU A 95 4.34 -0.66 9.14
CA LEU A 95 3.84 -0.26 7.83
C LEU A 95 4.99 -0.04 6.84
N GLN A 96 6.06 0.66 7.24
CA GLN A 96 7.24 0.86 6.41
C GLN A 96 7.88 -0.47 6.01
N THR A 97 8.04 -1.38 6.95
CA THR A 97 8.60 -2.71 6.68
C THR A 97 7.77 -3.48 5.65
N LEU A 98 6.44 -3.46 5.81
CA LEU A 98 5.50 -4.11 4.89
C LEU A 98 5.55 -3.46 3.49
N GLN A 99 5.58 -2.14 3.42
CA GLN A 99 5.67 -1.41 2.14
C GLN A 99 6.96 -1.73 1.38
N ILE A 100 8.10 -1.82 2.07
CA ILE A 100 9.38 -2.21 1.45
C ILE A 100 9.28 -3.62 0.86
N ARG A 101 8.77 -4.58 1.63
CA ARG A 101 8.60 -5.97 1.18
C ARG A 101 7.71 -6.09 -0.04
N LEU A 102 6.58 -5.38 -0.01
CA LEU A 102 5.63 -5.40 -1.12
C LEU A 102 6.17 -4.72 -2.38
N SER A 103 6.92 -3.63 -2.22
CA SER A 103 7.59 -3.01 -3.36
C SER A 103 8.61 -3.97 -3.99
N GLN A 104 9.39 -4.68 -3.18
CA GLN A 104 10.31 -5.70 -3.68
C GLN A 104 9.56 -6.81 -4.44
N PHE A 105 8.41 -7.26 -3.91
CA PHE A 105 7.56 -8.22 -4.59
C PHE A 105 7.06 -7.69 -5.94
N ILE A 106 6.45 -6.51 -5.97
CA ILE A 106 5.94 -5.89 -7.21
C ILE A 106 7.06 -5.71 -8.24
N TYR A 107 8.27 -5.30 -7.81
CA TYR A 107 9.39 -5.12 -8.74
C TYR A 107 10.00 -6.44 -9.22
N SER A 108 9.81 -7.53 -8.50
CA SER A 108 10.21 -8.87 -8.96
C SER A 108 9.29 -9.42 -10.06
N LEU A 109 8.09 -8.84 -10.22
CA LEU A 109 7.14 -9.24 -11.26
C LEU A 109 7.52 -8.67 -12.64
N PRO A 110 7.16 -9.37 -13.71
CA PRO A 110 7.20 -8.82 -15.07
C PRO A 110 6.43 -7.49 -15.13
N PRO A 111 6.90 -6.49 -15.91
CA PRO A 111 6.27 -5.16 -15.97
C PRO A 111 4.76 -5.18 -16.26
N GLU A 112 4.31 -6.11 -17.11
CA GLU A 112 2.90 -6.26 -17.49
C GLU A 112 2.01 -6.75 -16.34
N GLN A 113 2.58 -7.42 -15.34
CA GLN A 113 1.84 -7.98 -14.20
C GLN A 113 1.78 -7.04 -13.00
N ARG A 114 2.54 -5.95 -12.97
CA ARG A 114 2.66 -5.07 -11.79
C ARG A 114 1.35 -4.37 -11.43
N ASN A 115 0.47 -4.11 -12.39
CA ASN A 115 -0.85 -3.51 -12.17
C ASN A 115 -1.91 -4.55 -11.72
N ASP A 116 -1.56 -5.85 -11.74
CA ASP A 116 -2.49 -6.92 -11.38
C ASP A 116 -2.66 -7.09 -9.87
N TYR A 117 -1.92 -6.34 -9.08
CA TYR A 117 -1.90 -6.49 -7.63
C TYR A 117 -2.30 -5.20 -6.91
N SER A 118 -3.03 -5.37 -5.83
CA SER A 118 -3.40 -4.31 -4.89
C SER A 118 -2.96 -4.68 -3.49
N ASN A 119 -2.31 -3.75 -2.81
CA ASN A 119 -1.86 -3.90 -1.43
C ASN A 119 -2.89 -3.25 -0.51
N ILE A 120 -3.43 -4.00 0.42
CA ILE A 120 -4.45 -3.54 1.37
C ILE A 120 -3.84 -3.55 2.76
N TYR A 121 -3.85 -2.40 3.42
CA TYR A 121 -3.31 -2.21 4.78
C TYR A 121 -4.42 -1.78 5.73
N SER A 122 -4.35 -2.21 6.99
CA SER A 122 -5.15 -1.66 8.08
C SER A 122 -4.21 -1.20 9.20
N TYR A 123 -4.31 0.09 9.57
CA TYR A 123 -3.44 0.74 10.55
C TYR A 123 -4.16 1.94 11.17
N ARG A 124 -3.58 2.53 12.23
CA ARG A 124 -4.15 3.65 12.95
C ARG A 124 -3.60 4.99 12.45
N VAL A 125 -4.49 5.97 12.24
CA VAL A 125 -4.13 7.35 11.94
C VAL A 125 -4.79 8.31 12.93
N ARG A 126 -4.13 9.42 13.23
CA ARG A 126 -4.64 10.46 14.14
C ARG A 126 -5.43 11.50 13.36
N ASN A 127 -6.73 11.59 13.58
CA ASN A 127 -7.58 12.62 12.98
C ASN A 127 -7.30 14.04 13.57
N THR A 128 -7.93 15.07 13.02
CA THR A 128 -7.75 16.46 13.53
C THR A 128 -8.29 16.68 14.94
N ARG A 129 -9.15 15.79 15.45
CA ARG A 129 -9.62 15.80 16.84
C ARG A 129 -8.63 15.12 17.80
N GLN A 130 -7.43 14.80 17.34
CA GLN A 130 -6.37 14.11 18.09
C GLN A 130 -6.74 12.67 18.52
N GLN A 131 -7.72 12.05 17.89
CA GLN A 131 -8.13 10.69 18.17
C GLN A 131 -7.50 9.76 17.14
N TYR A 132 -7.02 8.61 17.57
CA TYR A 132 -6.60 7.55 16.65
C TYR A 132 -7.82 6.79 16.14
N VAL A 133 -7.91 6.66 14.83
CA VAL A 133 -8.92 5.86 14.13
C VAL A 133 -8.23 4.85 13.24
N ARG A 134 -8.76 3.65 13.17
CA ARG A 134 -8.26 2.63 12.26
C ARG A 134 -8.79 2.89 10.86
N VAL A 135 -7.90 2.84 9.90
CA VAL A 135 -8.22 3.00 8.48
C VAL A 135 -7.88 1.72 7.70
N ILE A 136 -8.55 1.54 6.57
CA ILE A 136 -8.15 0.60 5.53
C ILE A 136 -7.63 1.44 4.37
N SER A 137 -6.38 1.19 3.97
CA SER A 137 -5.76 1.86 2.83
C SER A 137 -5.41 0.84 1.76
N ARG A 138 -5.77 1.13 0.52
CA ARG A 138 -5.45 0.31 -0.65
C ARG A 138 -4.49 1.06 -1.54
N LEU A 139 -3.42 0.39 -1.97
CA LEU A 139 -2.43 0.92 -2.90
C LEU A 139 -2.29 0.00 -4.11
N GLN A 140 -2.21 0.60 -5.31
CA GLN A 140 -1.94 -0.12 -6.55
C GLN A 140 -1.17 0.77 -7.52
N VAL A 141 -0.46 0.16 -8.46
CA VAL A 141 0.21 0.91 -9.54
C VAL A 141 -0.87 1.51 -10.44
N LEU A 142 -0.85 2.82 -10.61
CA LEU A 142 -1.72 3.55 -11.55
C LEU A 142 -1.05 3.61 -12.92
N GLU A 143 0.15 4.20 -12.97
CA GLU A 143 0.89 4.37 -14.20
C GLU A 143 2.34 3.90 -14.05
N LYS A 144 2.90 3.45 -15.15
CA LYS A 144 4.30 3.05 -15.29
C LYS A 144 5.03 4.00 -16.23
N ASP A 145 6.33 4.13 -16.05
CA ASP A 145 7.19 4.80 -17.02
C ASP A 145 7.32 3.97 -18.32
N SER A 146 7.97 4.51 -19.34
CA SER A 146 8.18 3.84 -20.63
C SER A 146 8.97 2.51 -20.51
N THR A 147 9.71 2.31 -19.40
CA THR A 147 10.47 1.10 -19.10
C THR A 147 9.70 0.07 -18.26
N GLY A 148 8.44 0.38 -17.88
CA GLY A 148 7.57 -0.49 -17.09
C GLY A 148 7.79 -0.42 -15.58
N LYS A 149 8.52 0.59 -15.08
CA LYS A 149 8.66 0.82 -13.63
C LYS A 149 7.44 1.59 -13.11
N ALA A 150 7.03 1.29 -11.88
CA ALA A 150 5.91 1.99 -11.25
C ALA A 150 6.27 3.47 -11.01
N TRP A 151 5.52 4.36 -11.65
CA TRP A 151 5.69 5.81 -11.54
C TRP A 151 4.62 6.46 -10.68
N LEU A 152 3.34 6.25 -10.97
CA LEU A 152 2.24 6.74 -10.16
C LEU A 152 1.58 5.59 -9.40
N ILE A 153 1.35 5.82 -8.11
CA ILE A 153 0.65 4.88 -7.21
C ILE A 153 -0.67 5.50 -6.81
N LEU A 154 -1.78 4.85 -7.17
CA LEU A 154 -3.11 5.20 -6.69
C LEU A 154 -3.31 4.63 -5.30
N GLY A 155 -3.78 5.47 -4.39
CA GLY A 155 -4.21 5.08 -3.06
C GLY A 155 -5.66 5.46 -2.81
N SER A 156 -6.36 4.60 -2.06
CA SER A 156 -7.62 4.96 -1.40
C SER A 156 -7.52 4.65 0.09
N MET A 157 -8.25 5.42 0.90
CA MET A 157 -8.28 5.24 2.35
C MET A 157 -9.70 5.47 2.86
N ASP A 158 -10.17 4.56 3.69
CA ASP A 158 -11.47 4.59 4.34
C ASP A 158 -11.33 4.36 5.85
N ILE A 159 -12.29 4.82 6.62
CA ILE A 159 -12.39 4.43 8.02
C ILE A 159 -12.74 2.93 8.08
N ALA A 160 -11.95 2.15 8.80
CA ALA A 160 -12.22 0.72 8.96
C ALA A 160 -13.56 0.51 9.66
N PRO A 161 -14.44 -0.38 9.15
CA PRO A 161 -15.70 -0.71 9.82
C PRO A 161 -15.48 -1.28 11.22
N ASN A 162 -14.35 -1.96 11.40
CA ASN A 162 -13.96 -2.53 12.67
C ASN A 162 -12.87 -1.68 13.31
N GLN A 163 -13.25 -0.96 14.37
CA GLN A 163 -12.36 -0.10 15.17
C GLN A 163 -11.73 -0.87 16.34
N LYS A 164 -11.48 -2.19 16.18
CA LYS A 164 -10.84 -2.97 17.25
C LYS A 164 -9.46 -2.40 17.57
N ASP A 165 -9.20 -2.33 18.85
CA ASP A 165 -7.88 -2.03 19.39
C ASP A 165 -6.94 -3.19 19.05
N SER A 166 -6.08 -2.97 18.06
CA SER A 166 -5.03 -3.90 17.67
C SER A 166 -3.77 -3.08 17.46
N ASP A 167 -2.69 -3.52 18.09
CA ASP A 167 -1.36 -2.92 17.93
C ASP A 167 -0.64 -3.42 16.68
N GLN A 168 -1.32 -4.19 15.83
CA GLN A 168 -0.74 -4.74 14.62
C GLN A 168 -1.27 -4.05 13.37
N VAL A 169 -0.35 -3.83 12.44
CA VAL A 169 -0.67 -3.45 11.07
C VAL A 169 -1.02 -4.71 10.30
N ASP A 170 -2.27 -4.80 9.84
CA ASP A 170 -2.66 -5.88 8.94
C ASP A 170 -2.29 -5.52 7.50
N CYS A 171 -1.86 -6.51 6.74
CA CYS A 171 -1.58 -6.34 5.33
C CYS A 171 -1.96 -7.58 4.52
N THR A 172 -2.67 -7.33 3.41
CA THR A 172 -3.08 -8.35 2.46
C THR A 172 -2.75 -7.89 1.05
N VAL A 173 -2.18 -8.78 0.25
CA VAL A 173 -2.00 -8.59 -1.19
C VAL A 173 -3.15 -9.28 -1.90
N LEU A 174 -3.81 -8.55 -2.80
CA LEU A 174 -4.90 -9.05 -3.64
C LEU A 174 -4.43 -9.10 -5.09
N ASN A 175 -4.52 -10.26 -5.72
CA ASN A 175 -4.41 -10.38 -7.17
C ASN A 175 -5.76 -10.01 -7.80
N LEU A 176 -5.80 -8.92 -8.56
CA LEU A 176 -7.01 -8.37 -9.16
C LEU A 176 -7.57 -9.21 -10.31
N LYS A 177 -6.75 -10.10 -10.92
CA LYS A 177 -7.18 -10.95 -12.03
C LYS A 177 -7.95 -12.20 -11.58
N ASN A 178 -7.52 -12.78 -10.45
CA ASN A 178 -8.07 -14.06 -10.01
C ASN A 178 -8.67 -14.02 -8.60
N GLY A 179 -8.60 -12.87 -7.91
CA GLY A 179 -9.15 -12.69 -6.57
C GLY A 179 -8.36 -13.37 -5.44
N GLN A 180 -7.21 -13.98 -5.76
CA GLN A 180 -6.39 -14.62 -4.73
C GLN A 180 -5.75 -13.57 -3.81
N THR A 181 -5.72 -13.89 -2.52
CA THR A 181 -5.10 -13.07 -1.49
C THR A 181 -3.99 -13.81 -0.77
N PHE A 182 -2.96 -13.09 -0.35
CA PHE A 182 -1.92 -13.63 0.53
C PHE A 182 -1.36 -12.57 1.46
N SER A 183 -0.76 -13.01 2.57
CA SER A 183 -0.06 -12.10 3.48
C SER A 183 1.37 -11.88 3.02
N PRO A 184 1.89 -10.63 3.04
CA PRO A 184 3.28 -10.34 2.69
C PRO A 184 4.29 -10.96 3.66
N THR A 185 3.88 -11.41 4.83
CA THR A 185 4.74 -12.18 5.73
C THR A 185 5.22 -13.48 5.10
N LEU A 186 4.46 -14.05 4.17
CA LEU A 186 4.85 -15.23 3.41
C LEU A 186 5.94 -14.94 2.37
N LEU A 187 6.10 -13.67 1.95
CA LEU A 187 7.13 -13.27 0.97
C LEU A 187 8.55 -13.24 1.56
N THR A 188 8.69 -13.25 2.86
CA THR A 188 9.98 -13.04 3.55
C THR A 188 10.64 -14.30 4.06
N ASN A 189 9.95 -15.41 3.95
CA ASN A 189 10.52 -16.69 4.36
C ASN A 189 10.57 -17.64 3.16
N PRO A 190 11.57 -17.50 2.24
CA PRO A 190 11.69 -18.40 1.10
C PRO A 190 12.01 -19.85 1.51
N ARG A 191 12.13 -20.09 2.81
CA ARG A 191 12.40 -21.41 3.42
C ARG A 191 11.62 -21.58 4.71
N ILE A 192 10.30 -21.62 4.66
CA ILE A 192 9.57 -22.41 5.65
C ILE A 192 9.88 -23.86 5.26
N HIS A 193 10.96 -24.40 5.78
CA HIS A 193 11.17 -25.83 5.73
C HIS A 193 10.20 -26.46 6.72
N LEU A 194 9.03 -26.80 6.22
CA LEU A 194 8.12 -27.65 6.97
C LEU A 194 8.82 -29.00 7.15
N THR A 195 8.84 -29.48 8.36
CA THR A 195 9.24 -30.85 8.66
C THR A 195 8.32 -31.82 7.90
N HIS A 196 8.77 -33.01 7.65
CA HIS A 196 7.95 -34.03 6.99
C HIS A 196 6.60 -34.22 7.70
N ARG A 197 6.59 -34.14 9.02
CA ARG A 197 5.36 -34.28 9.83
C ARG A 197 4.41 -33.09 9.69
N GLU A 198 4.91 -31.87 9.60
CA GLU A 198 4.10 -30.67 9.37
C GLU A 198 3.47 -30.70 7.97
N LEU A 199 4.20 -31.14 6.95
CA LEU A 199 3.68 -31.35 5.60
C LEU A 199 2.56 -32.39 5.58
N GLU A 200 2.75 -33.50 6.28
CA GLU A 200 1.77 -34.58 6.38
C GLU A 200 0.48 -34.07 7.08
N ILE A 201 0.61 -33.32 8.17
CA ILE A 201 -0.52 -32.69 8.87
C ILE A 201 -1.29 -31.73 7.94
N LEU A 202 -0.58 -30.87 7.21
CA LEU A 202 -1.19 -29.93 6.26
C LEU A 202 -1.94 -30.68 5.14
N GLN A 203 -1.40 -31.79 4.64
CA GLN A 203 -2.07 -32.62 3.64
C GLN A 203 -3.37 -33.27 4.19
N LEU A 204 -3.39 -33.64 5.47
CA LEU A 204 -4.56 -34.20 6.13
C LEU A 204 -5.63 -33.13 6.34
N ILE A 205 -5.25 -31.91 6.77
CA ILE A 205 -6.15 -30.76 6.88
C ILE A 205 -6.73 -30.40 5.51
N GLN A 206 -5.91 -30.40 4.45
CA GLN A 206 -6.37 -30.14 3.08
C GLN A 206 -7.42 -31.17 2.61
N LYS A 207 -7.36 -32.40 3.10
CA LYS A 207 -8.36 -33.45 2.86
C LYS A 207 -9.62 -33.29 3.72
N GLY A 208 -9.70 -32.25 4.56
CA GLY A 208 -10.86 -31.94 5.39
C GLY A 208 -10.89 -32.65 6.74
N LEU A 209 -9.80 -33.28 7.17
CA LEU A 209 -9.72 -33.94 8.47
C LEU A 209 -9.65 -32.88 9.60
N LEU A 210 -10.34 -33.14 10.68
CA LEU A 210 -10.34 -32.32 11.88
C LEU A 210 -9.13 -32.65 12.77
N SER A 211 -8.71 -31.68 13.62
CA SER A 211 -7.53 -31.85 14.51
C SER A 211 -7.58 -33.09 15.40
N LYS A 212 -8.78 -33.62 15.70
CA LYS A 212 -8.96 -34.85 16.48
C LYS A 212 -8.86 -36.14 15.64
N GLU A 213 -8.70 -36.02 14.34
CA GLU A 213 -8.56 -37.10 13.36
C GLU A 213 -7.15 -37.20 12.80
N ILE A 214 -6.28 -36.26 13.17
CA ILE A 214 -4.87 -36.13 12.80
C ILE A 214 -3.98 -36.52 13.99
#